data_c9aca31f0e39bed0d3c6e131ddfaf017
#
_entry.id   c9aca31f0e39bed0d3c6e131ddfaf017
#
_cell.length_a   1.000
_cell.length_b   1.000
_cell.length_c   1.000
_cell.angle_alpha   90.00
_cell.angle_beta   90.00
_cell.angle_gamma   90.00
#
_symmetry.space_group_name_H-M   'P 1'
#
loop_
_entity.id
_entity.type
_entity.pdbx_description
1 polymer ?
#
loop_
_entity_poly.entity_id
_entity_poly.type
_entity_poly.pdbx_seq_one_letter_code
_entity_poly.pdbx_strand_id
1 'polypeptide(L)'
;MNDTRMTLNLEGKEFVLIGTAHVSRGSIDEVSEIIRSEKPDLICVELDEGRYASITRKEDWEKLNMVKIFREGKGFLLMANLVLSGFQRRMGEELGVMPGEEMKTALDIAKELNIPYALCDREVQITLRRAWAGCGLWNKSKLLATLFTSAFTTEKLSAQEIEELKNRSELDGMMNELADYLPSVKETLIDERDRYLAVKMWNSARELIPPGQDSEVKSPKKVVAVVGAGHMQGIKNHMEKIAAGETSTDVSHLNVISPRGIFSKALPFLIPLIILSLIGIGFYRGGANMSLSMLRSYILWNGSLSALGAILALGHPLSILVSFLGSPVTTMTPFIGVGFLSGITEASLRKPRVWDAQSIIEDVGSLKGFYRNRITRALLVFFLSSLGSMAGTFISVPALAAGLIAR
;
A
#
# COMPACT_ATOMS: atom_id res chain seq x y z
N MET A 1 11.52 -27.61 19.58
CA MET A 1 12.17 -26.32 19.89
C MET A 1 11.64 -25.33 18.86
N ASN A 2 10.94 -24.28 19.32
CA ASN A 2 10.32 -23.33 18.40
C ASN A 2 11.39 -22.64 17.55
N ASP A 3 11.27 -22.78 16.24
CA ASP A 3 12.20 -22.24 15.21
C ASP A 3 12.03 -20.71 15.04
N THR A 4 11.42 -20.06 16.06
CA THR A 4 11.10 -18.61 16.07
C THR A 4 12.25 -17.74 16.57
N ARG A 5 13.32 -18.36 17.10
CA ARG A 5 14.50 -17.65 17.63
C ARG A 5 15.77 -18.11 16.92
N MET A 6 16.60 -17.15 16.51
CA MET A 6 17.90 -17.40 15.89
C MET A 6 18.96 -16.47 16.49
N THR A 7 20.11 -17.00 16.86
CA THR A 7 21.23 -16.22 17.40
C THR A 7 22.40 -16.26 16.43
N LEU A 8 22.96 -15.09 16.12
CA LEU A 8 24.12 -14.90 15.23
C LEU A 8 25.21 -14.18 16.00
N ASN A 9 26.43 -14.70 15.96
CA ASN A 9 27.62 -14.06 16.53
C ASN A 9 28.51 -13.55 15.41
N LEU A 10 28.51 -12.25 15.16
CA LEU A 10 29.18 -11.64 14.03
C LEU A 10 30.01 -10.45 14.51
N GLU A 11 31.29 -10.42 14.19
CA GLU A 11 32.26 -9.37 14.55
C GLU A 11 32.24 -8.99 16.05
N GLY A 12 32.08 -9.98 16.92
CA GLY A 12 32.05 -9.78 18.39
C GLY A 12 30.74 -9.17 18.92
N LYS A 13 29.70 -9.14 18.10
CA LYS A 13 28.33 -8.75 18.45
C LYS A 13 27.39 -9.94 18.37
N GLU A 14 26.45 -10.01 19.30
CA GLU A 14 25.40 -11.01 19.37
C GLU A 14 24.09 -10.42 18.81
N PHE A 15 23.55 -11.01 17.75
CA PHE A 15 22.24 -10.66 17.20
C PHE A 15 21.25 -11.78 17.49
N VAL A 16 20.20 -11.48 18.22
CA VAL A 16 19.10 -12.40 18.51
C VAL A 16 17.89 -12.00 17.65
N LEU A 17 17.59 -12.77 16.63
CA LEU A 17 16.44 -12.57 15.78
C LEU A 17 15.23 -13.30 16.37
N ILE A 18 14.09 -12.61 16.46
CA ILE A 18 12.80 -13.16 16.91
C ILE A 18 11.85 -13.09 15.72
N GLY A 19 11.43 -14.25 15.24
CA GLY A 19 10.47 -14.38 14.13
C GLY A 19 9.04 -14.37 14.62
N THR A 20 8.23 -13.44 14.13
CA THR A 20 6.82 -13.30 14.51
C THR A 20 5.88 -13.65 13.36
N ALA A 21 4.66 -14.08 13.68
CA ALA A 21 3.60 -14.31 12.68
C ALA A 21 2.64 -13.12 12.51
N HIS A 22 2.98 -11.94 13.05
CA HIS A 22 2.25 -10.65 12.97
C HIS A 22 0.81 -10.63 13.52
N VAL A 23 0.22 -11.76 13.92
CA VAL A 23 -1.17 -11.88 14.39
C VAL A 23 -1.34 -12.92 15.49
N SER A 24 -0.30 -13.22 16.27
CA SER A 24 -0.32 -14.27 17.31
C SER A 24 -0.02 -13.72 18.68
N ARG A 25 -0.87 -14.04 19.67
CA ARG A 25 -0.60 -13.74 21.08
C ARG A 25 0.70 -14.35 21.58
N GLY A 26 0.98 -15.60 21.16
CA GLY A 26 2.24 -16.27 21.51
C GLY A 26 3.47 -15.47 21.06
N SER A 27 3.41 -14.79 19.92
CA SER A 27 4.51 -13.92 19.45
C SER A 27 4.70 -12.69 20.35
N ILE A 28 3.63 -12.11 20.90
CA ILE A 28 3.71 -10.95 21.80
C ILE A 28 4.38 -11.34 23.11
N ASP A 29 3.94 -12.47 23.70
CA ASP A 29 4.47 -12.98 24.96
C ASP A 29 5.94 -13.38 24.78
N GLU A 30 6.28 -14.07 23.70
CA GLU A 30 7.65 -14.48 23.35
C GLU A 30 8.60 -13.28 23.17
N VAL A 31 8.17 -12.24 22.44
CA VAL A 31 8.92 -10.99 22.25
C VAL A 31 9.18 -10.33 23.61
N SER A 32 8.17 -10.25 24.47
CA SER A 32 8.30 -9.65 25.80
C SER A 32 9.28 -10.43 26.68
N GLU A 33 9.17 -11.76 26.72
CA GLU A 33 10.02 -12.63 27.51
C GLU A 33 11.49 -12.56 27.04
N ILE A 34 11.73 -12.67 25.74
CA ILE A 34 13.07 -12.64 25.18
C ILE A 34 13.75 -11.29 25.43
N ILE A 35 13.08 -10.17 25.16
CA ILE A 35 13.70 -8.84 25.36
C ILE A 35 14.08 -8.66 26.84
N ARG A 36 13.20 -9.05 27.78
CA ARG A 36 13.46 -8.89 29.22
C ARG A 36 14.54 -9.83 29.73
N SER A 37 14.63 -11.05 29.18
CA SER A 37 15.65 -12.04 29.59
C SER A 37 17.03 -11.72 28.97
N GLU A 38 17.07 -11.32 27.69
CA GLU A 38 18.32 -11.04 26.98
C GLU A 38 18.96 -9.71 27.36
N LYS A 39 18.18 -8.73 27.82
CA LYS A 39 18.64 -7.39 28.23
C LYS A 39 19.55 -6.76 27.15
N PRO A 40 19.05 -6.57 25.93
CA PRO A 40 19.87 -6.10 24.82
C PRO A 40 20.31 -4.65 25.00
N ASP A 41 21.41 -4.28 24.32
CA ASP A 41 21.88 -2.90 24.24
C ASP A 41 21.10 -2.09 23.17
N LEU A 42 20.49 -2.78 22.21
CA LEU A 42 19.72 -2.21 21.11
C LEU A 42 18.57 -3.14 20.72
N ILE A 43 17.40 -2.56 20.45
CA ILE A 43 16.26 -3.28 19.88
C ILE A 43 16.02 -2.78 18.45
N CYS A 44 16.03 -3.70 17.49
CA CYS A 44 15.67 -3.45 16.09
C CYS A 44 14.27 -3.96 15.82
N VAL A 45 13.45 -3.20 15.09
CA VAL A 45 12.09 -3.61 14.72
C VAL A 45 11.86 -3.49 13.23
N GLU A 46 11.07 -4.42 12.66
CA GLU A 46 10.64 -4.39 11.25
C GLU A 46 9.50 -3.38 11.06
N LEU A 47 9.81 -2.11 11.30
CA LEU A 47 8.91 -0.99 11.06
C LEU A 47 9.62 0.10 10.28
N ASP A 48 8.88 0.76 9.38
CA ASP A 48 9.27 2.03 8.80
C ASP A 48 8.71 3.21 9.61
N GLU A 49 9.22 4.43 9.35
CA GLU A 49 8.80 5.66 10.03
C GLU A 49 7.28 5.92 9.94
N GLY A 50 6.66 5.60 8.80
CA GLY A 50 5.23 5.78 8.57
C GLY A 50 4.40 4.83 9.44
N ARG A 51 4.77 3.56 9.47
CA ARG A 51 4.11 2.53 10.32
C ARG A 51 4.35 2.81 11.80
N TYR A 52 5.57 3.22 12.17
CA TYR A 52 5.86 3.64 13.53
C TYR A 52 4.98 4.81 13.97
N ALA A 53 4.83 5.84 13.13
CA ALA A 53 3.97 6.97 13.41
C ALA A 53 2.49 6.57 13.56
N SER A 54 2.01 5.61 12.76
CA SER A 54 0.62 5.13 12.86
C SER A 54 0.35 4.29 14.13
N ILE A 55 1.36 3.57 14.61
CA ILE A 55 1.24 2.74 15.83
C ILE A 55 1.39 3.61 17.10
N THR A 56 2.29 4.60 17.10
CA THR A 56 2.65 5.38 18.29
C THR A 56 1.88 6.69 18.45
N ARG A 57 1.50 7.30 17.34
CA ARG A 57 0.62 8.48 17.34
C ARG A 57 -0.80 7.96 17.18
N LYS A 58 -1.72 8.35 18.08
CA LYS A 58 -3.14 8.41 17.71
C LYS A 58 -3.15 9.31 16.48
N GLU A 59 -3.35 8.73 15.29
CA GLU A 59 -3.39 9.50 14.07
C GLU A 59 -4.33 10.68 14.30
N ASP A 60 -3.83 11.89 14.04
CA ASP A 60 -4.61 13.13 14.10
C ASP A 60 -5.58 13.14 12.90
N TRP A 61 -6.44 12.12 12.83
CA TRP A 61 -7.53 12.02 11.85
C TRP A 61 -8.38 13.28 11.86
N GLU A 62 -8.38 13.98 13.01
CA GLU A 62 -9.06 15.26 13.20
C GLU A 62 -8.54 16.38 12.28
N LYS A 63 -7.27 16.30 11.85
CA LYS A 63 -6.64 17.26 10.94
C LYS A 63 -6.68 16.83 9.48
N LEU A 64 -7.39 15.74 9.15
CA LEU A 64 -7.44 15.20 7.81
C LEU A 64 -8.11 16.18 6.82
N ASN A 65 -7.32 16.76 5.94
CA ASN A 65 -7.82 17.66 4.92
C ASN A 65 -8.05 16.91 3.61
N MET A 66 -9.28 16.45 3.38
CA MET A 66 -9.65 15.68 2.19
C MET A 66 -9.38 16.42 0.89
N VAL A 67 -9.59 17.75 0.86
CA VAL A 67 -9.31 18.57 -0.33
C VAL A 67 -7.81 18.54 -0.67
N LYS A 68 -6.95 18.62 0.35
CA LYS A 68 -5.49 18.52 0.17
C LYS A 68 -5.10 17.13 -0.34
N ILE A 69 -5.66 16.08 0.23
CA ILE A 69 -5.40 14.67 -0.17
C ILE A 69 -5.75 14.45 -1.64
N PHE A 70 -6.92 14.92 -2.07
CA PHE A 70 -7.30 14.85 -3.47
C PHE A 70 -6.38 15.70 -4.36
N ARG A 71 -6.04 16.93 -3.97
CA ARG A 71 -5.11 17.79 -4.73
C ARG A 71 -3.73 17.16 -4.91
N GLU A 72 -3.26 16.41 -3.93
CA GLU A 72 -1.99 15.68 -4.00
C GLU A 72 -2.10 14.33 -4.76
N GLY A 73 -3.27 13.99 -5.29
CA GLY A 73 -3.48 12.72 -6.00
C GLY A 73 -3.48 11.48 -5.10
N LYS A 74 -3.59 11.66 -3.79
CA LYS A 74 -3.51 10.58 -2.79
C LYS A 74 -4.86 9.92 -2.45
N GLY A 75 -5.95 10.30 -3.12
CA GLY A 75 -7.30 9.76 -2.84
C GLY A 75 -7.39 8.25 -2.98
N PHE A 76 -6.82 7.69 -4.05
CA PHE A 76 -6.78 6.24 -4.25
C PHE A 76 -5.95 5.52 -3.17
N LEU A 77 -4.80 6.08 -2.82
CA LEU A 77 -3.92 5.52 -1.78
C LEU A 77 -4.61 5.53 -0.40
N LEU A 78 -5.29 6.62 -0.06
CA LEU A 78 -6.04 6.70 1.19
C LEU A 78 -7.16 5.65 1.21
N MET A 79 -7.92 5.50 0.11
CA MET A 79 -8.97 4.49 0.02
C MET A 79 -8.42 3.07 0.19
N ALA A 80 -7.33 2.75 -0.49
CA ALA A 80 -6.67 1.44 -0.37
C ALA A 80 -6.19 1.17 1.07
N ASN A 81 -5.57 2.16 1.71
CA ASN A 81 -5.13 2.04 3.10
C ASN A 81 -6.30 1.83 4.08
N LEU A 82 -7.40 2.56 3.90
CA LEU A 82 -8.58 2.41 4.76
C LEU A 82 -9.23 1.03 4.61
N VAL A 83 -9.37 0.55 3.37
CA VAL A 83 -9.92 -0.80 3.11
C VAL A 83 -9.00 -1.87 3.72
N LEU A 84 -7.68 -1.74 3.54
CA LEU A 84 -6.71 -2.65 4.13
C LEU A 84 -6.75 -2.61 5.66
N SER A 85 -6.79 -1.42 6.25
CA SER A 85 -6.89 -1.26 7.72
C SER A 85 -8.17 -1.86 8.28
N GLY A 86 -9.31 -1.69 7.59
CA GLY A 86 -10.58 -2.31 7.98
C GLY A 86 -10.55 -3.84 7.87
N PHE A 87 -9.87 -4.38 6.86
CA PHE A 87 -9.65 -5.81 6.72
C PHE A 87 -8.75 -6.35 7.85
N GLN A 88 -7.60 -5.71 8.08
CA GLN A 88 -6.65 -6.09 9.15
C GLN A 88 -7.30 -6.04 10.52
N ARG A 89 -8.13 -5.02 10.80
CA ARG A 89 -8.85 -4.92 12.05
C ARG A 89 -9.82 -6.08 12.26
N ARG A 90 -10.62 -6.45 11.23
CA ARG A 90 -11.54 -7.60 11.32
C ARG A 90 -10.79 -8.89 11.61
N MET A 91 -9.67 -9.13 10.93
CA MET A 91 -8.81 -10.27 11.24
C MET A 91 -8.27 -10.21 12.67
N GLY A 92 -7.82 -9.04 13.14
CA GLY A 92 -7.34 -8.86 14.50
C GLY A 92 -8.42 -9.08 15.56
N GLU A 93 -9.66 -8.62 15.32
CA GLU A 93 -10.80 -8.86 16.23
C GLU A 93 -11.17 -10.34 16.32
N GLU A 94 -11.12 -11.08 15.20
CA GLU A 94 -11.36 -12.54 15.18
C GLU A 94 -10.25 -13.32 15.92
N LEU A 95 -9.00 -12.85 15.86
CA LEU A 95 -7.83 -13.50 16.47
C LEU A 95 -7.48 -12.96 17.86
N GLY A 96 -8.10 -11.85 18.27
CA GLY A 96 -7.85 -11.18 19.54
C GLY A 96 -6.49 -10.50 19.65
N VAL A 97 -5.81 -10.24 18.51
CA VAL A 97 -4.50 -9.58 18.42
C VAL A 97 -4.49 -8.65 17.21
N MET A 98 -4.03 -7.42 17.40
CA MET A 98 -3.88 -6.47 16.29
C MET A 98 -2.56 -6.70 15.53
N PRO A 99 -2.57 -6.65 14.19
CA PRO A 99 -1.35 -6.77 13.40
C PRO A 99 -0.30 -5.72 13.79
N GLY A 100 0.93 -6.16 14.07
CA GLY A 100 2.02 -5.29 14.51
C GLY A 100 2.06 -5.00 16.02
N GLU A 101 1.20 -5.65 16.81
CA GLU A 101 1.17 -5.49 18.26
C GLU A 101 2.46 -6.00 18.92
N GLU A 102 3.10 -7.03 18.35
CA GLU A 102 4.42 -7.53 18.74
C GLU A 102 5.52 -6.48 18.58
N MET A 103 5.49 -5.72 17.47
CA MET A 103 6.42 -4.62 17.22
C MET A 103 6.19 -3.47 18.20
N LYS A 104 4.92 -3.15 18.48
CA LYS A 104 4.55 -2.15 19.47
C LYS A 104 5.02 -2.58 20.86
N THR A 105 4.81 -3.83 21.23
CA THR A 105 5.28 -4.39 22.51
C THR A 105 6.80 -4.25 22.65
N ALA A 106 7.56 -4.57 21.60
CA ALA A 106 9.01 -4.39 21.60
C ALA A 106 9.41 -2.92 21.85
N LEU A 107 8.72 -1.97 21.21
CA LEU A 107 8.96 -0.53 21.37
C LEU A 107 8.55 -0.02 22.75
N ASP A 108 7.45 -0.52 23.30
CA ASP A 108 6.98 -0.13 24.63
C ASP A 108 7.94 -0.64 25.72
N ILE A 109 8.46 -1.88 25.59
CA ILE A 109 9.50 -2.41 26.47
C ILE A 109 10.82 -1.65 26.31
N ALA A 110 11.20 -1.28 25.07
CA ALA A 110 12.38 -0.46 24.84
C ALA A 110 12.31 0.86 25.61
N LYS A 111 11.15 1.53 25.59
CA LYS A 111 10.90 2.76 26.34
C LYS A 111 10.90 2.53 27.85
N GLU A 112 10.24 1.47 28.33
CA GLU A 112 10.16 1.11 29.74
C GLU A 112 11.55 0.86 30.35
N LEU A 113 12.41 0.15 29.61
CA LEU A 113 13.75 -0.23 30.05
C LEU A 113 14.83 0.79 29.64
N ASN A 114 14.45 1.91 28.98
CA ASN A 114 15.38 2.89 28.43
C ASN A 114 16.42 2.28 27.48
N ILE A 115 16.03 1.26 26.70
CA ILE A 115 16.87 0.63 25.69
C ILE A 115 16.68 1.39 24.38
N PRO A 116 17.76 1.79 23.68
CA PRO A 116 17.68 2.37 22.36
C PRO A 116 16.99 1.43 21.35
N TYR A 117 16.27 1.98 20.40
CA TYR A 117 15.66 1.19 19.33
C TYR A 117 15.92 1.78 17.96
N ALA A 118 15.91 0.93 16.93
CA ALA A 118 16.07 1.31 15.54
C ALA A 118 14.92 0.77 14.69
N LEU A 119 14.40 1.62 13.79
CA LEU A 119 13.43 1.24 12.77
C LEU A 119 14.20 0.75 11.54
N CYS A 120 14.03 -0.51 11.20
CA CYS A 120 14.90 -1.18 10.23
C CYS A 120 14.22 -1.48 8.89
N ASP A 121 12.90 -1.27 8.74
CA ASP A 121 12.19 -1.56 7.50
C ASP A 121 12.21 -0.36 6.53
N ARG A 122 12.05 -0.68 5.25
CA ARG A 122 11.91 0.29 4.15
C ARG A 122 10.45 0.76 4.08
N GLU A 123 10.23 2.02 3.73
CA GLU A 123 8.88 2.53 3.49
C GLU A 123 8.09 1.61 2.55
N VAL A 124 6.93 1.14 3.02
CA VAL A 124 6.06 0.22 2.28
C VAL A 124 5.68 0.77 0.90
N GLN A 125 5.52 2.09 0.77
CA GLN A 125 5.20 2.73 -0.51
C GLN A 125 6.33 2.57 -1.53
N ILE A 126 7.58 2.66 -1.11
CA ILE A 126 8.76 2.43 -1.97
C ILE A 126 8.76 0.97 -2.42
N THR A 127 8.58 0.04 -1.47
CA THR A 127 8.53 -1.40 -1.74
C THR A 127 7.45 -1.74 -2.78
N LEU A 128 6.21 -1.28 -2.58
CA LEU A 128 5.11 -1.54 -3.52
C LEU A 128 5.34 -0.91 -4.90
N ARG A 129 5.88 0.32 -4.95
CA ARG A 129 6.18 0.99 -6.23
C ARG A 129 7.31 0.29 -6.99
N ARG A 130 8.32 -0.20 -6.30
CA ARG A 130 9.42 -0.97 -6.92
C ARG A 130 8.90 -2.31 -7.44
N ALA A 131 8.13 -3.06 -6.65
CA ALA A 131 7.49 -4.31 -7.08
C ALA A 131 6.63 -4.09 -8.33
N TRP A 132 5.81 -3.04 -8.33
CA TRP A 132 5.00 -2.67 -9.49
C TRP A 132 5.84 -2.26 -10.69
N ALA A 133 6.92 -1.51 -10.50
CA ALA A 133 7.82 -1.10 -11.58
C ALA A 133 8.57 -2.29 -12.20
N GLY A 134 8.99 -3.26 -11.40
CA GLY A 134 9.67 -4.47 -11.84
C GLY A 134 8.77 -5.47 -12.58
N CYS A 135 7.43 -5.36 -12.40
CA CYS A 135 6.49 -6.25 -13.10
C CYS A 135 6.30 -5.86 -14.56
N GLY A 136 6.44 -6.81 -15.49
CA GLY A 136 5.96 -6.68 -16.87
C GLY A 136 4.42 -6.60 -16.93
N LEU A 137 3.87 -6.23 -18.09
CA LEU A 137 2.41 -6.07 -18.29
C LEU A 137 1.63 -7.34 -17.92
N TRP A 138 2.14 -8.50 -18.29
CA TRP A 138 1.51 -9.80 -17.99
C TRP A 138 1.46 -10.08 -16.48
N ASN A 139 2.55 -9.84 -15.78
CA ASN A 139 2.60 -10.03 -14.32
C ASN A 139 1.74 -9.00 -13.57
N LYS A 140 1.62 -7.77 -14.07
CA LYS A 140 0.66 -6.79 -13.57
C LYS A 140 -0.78 -7.25 -13.71
N SER A 141 -1.13 -7.83 -14.85
CA SER A 141 -2.48 -8.38 -15.08
C SER A 141 -2.77 -9.55 -14.16
N LYS A 142 -1.80 -10.47 -13.98
CA LYS A 142 -1.92 -11.57 -13.02
C LYS A 142 -2.12 -11.07 -11.60
N LEU A 143 -1.26 -10.13 -11.15
CA LEU A 143 -1.35 -9.56 -9.80
C LEU A 143 -2.70 -8.90 -9.55
N LEU A 144 -3.19 -8.11 -10.51
CA LEU A 144 -4.51 -7.48 -10.41
C LEU A 144 -5.64 -8.52 -10.38
N ALA A 145 -5.56 -9.57 -11.21
CA ALA A 145 -6.55 -10.64 -11.21
C ALA A 145 -6.57 -11.38 -9.87
N THR A 146 -5.40 -11.72 -9.32
CA THR A 146 -5.27 -12.38 -8.00
C THR A 146 -5.84 -11.50 -6.89
N LEU A 147 -5.48 -10.20 -6.85
CA LEU A 147 -6.02 -9.26 -5.86
C LEU A 147 -7.54 -9.11 -5.98
N PHE A 148 -8.06 -9.06 -7.22
CA PHE A 148 -9.48 -8.98 -7.46
C PHE A 148 -10.20 -10.25 -6.98
N THR A 149 -9.68 -11.43 -7.31
CA THR A 149 -10.25 -12.72 -6.88
C THR A 149 -10.23 -12.83 -5.35
N SER A 150 -9.09 -12.52 -4.71
CA SER A 150 -8.95 -12.56 -3.25
C SER A 150 -9.89 -11.62 -2.50
N ALA A 151 -10.27 -10.48 -3.11
CA ALA A 151 -11.22 -9.55 -2.51
C ALA A 151 -12.64 -10.15 -2.41
N PHE A 152 -12.98 -11.14 -3.24
CA PHE A 152 -14.27 -11.82 -3.25
C PHE A 152 -14.26 -13.22 -2.64
N THR A 153 -13.07 -13.80 -2.43
CA THR A 153 -12.93 -15.11 -1.78
C THR A 153 -12.84 -14.91 -0.27
N THR A 154 -13.88 -15.28 0.44
CA THR A 154 -13.93 -15.21 1.91
C THR A 154 -13.51 -16.56 2.50
N GLU A 155 -12.28 -16.99 2.25
CA GLU A 155 -11.72 -18.08 3.04
C GLU A 155 -11.30 -17.52 4.40
N LYS A 156 -11.94 -18.02 5.45
CA LYS A 156 -11.59 -17.68 6.83
C LYS A 156 -10.44 -18.57 7.24
N LEU A 157 -9.25 -17.98 7.37
CA LEU A 157 -8.12 -18.67 7.99
C LEU A 157 -8.45 -18.89 9.47
N SER A 158 -8.39 -20.14 9.93
CA SER A 158 -8.53 -20.46 11.34
C SER A 158 -7.28 -20.03 12.14
N ALA A 159 -7.44 -19.84 13.46
CA ALA A 159 -6.30 -19.54 14.32
C ALA A 159 -5.22 -20.63 14.27
N GLN A 160 -5.62 -21.87 14.00
CA GLN A 160 -4.69 -22.99 13.83
C GLN A 160 -3.87 -22.88 12.53
N GLU A 161 -4.49 -22.55 11.40
CA GLU A 161 -3.78 -22.33 10.12
C GLU A 161 -2.79 -21.16 10.21
N ILE A 162 -3.12 -20.12 10.99
CA ILE A 162 -2.20 -18.99 11.22
C ILE A 162 -1.01 -19.42 12.11
N GLU A 163 -1.23 -20.27 13.07
CA GLU A 163 -0.16 -20.81 13.91
C GLU A 163 0.74 -21.78 13.12
N GLU A 164 0.16 -22.55 12.18
CA GLU A 164 0.88 -23.41 11.23
C GLU A 164 1.73 -22.60 10.25
N LEU A 165 1.29 -21.40 9.84
CA LEU A 165 2.11 -20.46 9.04
C LEU A 165 3.41 -20.00 9.73
N LYS A 166 3.59 -20.26 11.03
CA LYS A 166 4.88 -20.11 11.71
C LYS A 166 5.85 -21.23 11.39
N ASN A 167 5.35 -22.37 10.89
CA ASN A 167 6.22 -23.48 10.50
C ASN A 167 7.08 -23.08 9.30
N ARG A 168 8.39 -23.09 9.50
CA ARG A 168 9.39 -22.70 8.50
C ARG A 168 9.22 -23.41 7.16
N SER A 169 8.86 -24.69 7.18
CA SER A 169 8.67 -25.49 5.97
C SER A 169 7.49 -25.01 5.12
N GLU A 170 6.42 -24.53 5.73
CA GLU A 170 5.23 -24.02 5.03
C GLU A 170 5.48 -22.62 4.47
N LEU A 171 6.14 -21.76 5.24
CA LEU A 171 6.56 -20.43 4.75
C LEU A 171 7.51 -20.55 3.56
N ASP A 172 8.50 -21.44 3.63
CA ASP A 172 9.44 -21.68 2.51
C ASP A 172 8.70 -22.22 1.29
N GLY A 173 7.70 -23.09 1.47
CA GLY A 173 6.82 -23.58 0.40
C GLY A 173 6.05 -22.44 -0.28
N MET A 174 5.37 -21.60 0.48
CA MET A 174 4.63 -20.42 -0.02
C MET A 174 5.55 -19.41 -0.72
N MET A 175 6.76 -19.19 -0.18
CA MET A 175 7.76 -18.30 -0.79
C MET A 175 8.25 -18.83 -2.14
N ASN A 176 8.46 -20.14 -2.26
CA ASN A 176 8.83 -20.77 -3.53
C ASN A 176 7.70 -20.69 -4.55
N GLU A 177 6.46 -20.93 -4.14
CA GLU A 177 5.29 -20.78 -4.99
C GLU A 177 5.11 -19.34 -5.49
N LEU A 178 5.30 -18.34 -4.62
CA LEU A 178 5.32 -16.94 -5.01
C LEU A 178 6.46 -16.62 -5.98
N ALA A 179 7.65 -17.21 -5.78
CA ALA A 179 8.80 -17.05 -6.67
C ALA A 179 8.52 -17.59 -8.07
N ASP A 180 7.87 -18.74 -8.16
CA ASP A 180 7.50 -19.36 -9.44
C ASP A 180 6.39 -18.59 -10.15
N TYR A 181 5.40 -18.08 -9.40
CA TYR A 181 4.26 -17.38 -9.96
C TYR A 181 4.57 -15.91 -10.34
N LEU A 182 5.30 -15.18 -9.49
CA LEU A 182 5.63 -13.76 -9.64
C LEU A 182 7.07 -13.44 -9.18
N PRO A 183 8.11 -13.87 -9.91
CA PRO A 183 9.51 -13.74 -9.49
C PRO A 183 9.92 -12.32 -9.11
N SER A 184 9.54 -11.33 -9.91
CA SER A 184 9.88 -9.91 -9.67
C SER A 184 9.21 -9.32 -8.43
N VAL A 185 8.06 -9.86 -8.04
CA VAL A 185 7.34 -9.46 -6.81
C VAL A 185 8.06 -10.04 -5.60
N LYS A 186 8.40 -11.34 -5.64
CA LYS A 186 9.17 -12.00 -4.58
C LYS A 186 10.51 -11.30 -4.36
N GLU A 187 11.26 -11.03 -5.41
CA GLU A 187 12.54 -10.31 -5.33
C GLU A 187 12.40 -8.97 -4.58
N THR A 188 11.37 -8.17 -4.90
CA THR A 188 11.22 -6.85 -4.30
C THR A 188 10.60 -6.87 -2.91
N LEU A 189 9.59 -7.74 -2.67
CA LEU A 189 8.87 -7.78 -1.40
C LEU A 189 9.61 -8.56 -0.32
N ILE A 190 10.50 -9.48 -0.71
CA ILE A 190 11.21 -10.37 0.21
C ILE A 190 12.71 -10.13 0.12
N ASP A 191 13.37 -10.49 -0.98
CA ASP A 191 14.84 -10.54 -1.05
C ASP A 191 15.49 -9.15 -0.88
N GLU A 192 14.93 -8.09 -1.51
CA GLU A 192 15.40 -6.71 -1.28
C GLU A 192 15.12 -6.24 0.15
N ARG A 193 13.98 -6.63 0.75
CA ARG A 193 13.66 -6.26 2.14
C ARG A 193 14.57 -6.97 3.12
N ASP A 194 14.86 -8.26 2.93
CA ASP A 194 15.79 -9.02 3.76
C ASP A 194 17.15 -8.33 3.79
N ARG A 195 17.66 -7.95 2.60
CA ARG A 195 18.90 -7.19 2.50
C ARG A 195 18.81 -5.83 3.19
N TYR A 196 17.71 -5.11 3.01
CA TYR A 196 17.52 -3.79 3.63
C TYR A 196 17.48 -3.88 5.15
N LEU A 197 16.71 -4.82 5.71
CA LEU A 197 16.61 -5.11 7.13
C LEU A 197 17.98 -5.48 7.71
N ALA A 198 18.69 -6.43 7.09
CA ALA A 198 20.01 -6.88 7.52
C ALA A 198 21.01 -5.71 7.58
N VAL A 199 21.07 -4.89 6.52
CA VAL A 199 21.97 -3.73 6.46
C VAL A 199 21.61 -2.67 7.50
N LYS A 200 20.32 -2.39 7.68
CA LYS A 200 19.88 -1.42 8.71
C LYS A 200 20.20 -1.89 10.12
N MET A 201 19.94 -3.15 10.46
CA MET A 201 20.31 -3.73 11.74
C MET A 201 21.81 -3.68 11.97
N TRP A 202 22.58 -4.06 10.94
CA TRP A 202 24.04 -4.02 10.97
C TRP A 202 24.61 -2.63 11.23
N ASN A 203 24.12 -1.63 10.48
CA ASN A 203 24.55 -0.25 10.61
C ASN A 203 24.15 0.32 11.98
N SER A 204 22.92 0.08 12.43
CA SER A 204 22.43 0.53 13.74
C SER A 204 23.25 -0.07 14.90
N ALA A 205 23.72 -1.32 14.75
CA ALA A 205 24.60 -1.94 15.74
C ALA A 205 26.04 -1.38 15.76
N ARG A 206 26.44 -0.64 14.71
CA ARG A 206 27.77 0.00 14.59
C ARG A 206 27.73 1.50 14.84
N GLU A 207 26.62 2.14 14.60
CA GLU A 207 26.45 3.55 14.91
C GLU A 207 26.49 3.76 16.43
N LEU A 208 27.22 4.81 16.82
CA LEU A 208 27.19 5.28 18.19
C LEU A 208 25.81 5.86 18.44
N ILE A 209 24.99 5.21 19.22
CA ILE A 209 23.65 5.69 19.54
C ILE A 209 23.82 6.97 20.37
N PRO A 210 23.23 8.11 19.94
CA PRO A 210 23.28 9.31 20.75
C PRO A 210 22.68 9.02 22.11
N PRO A 211 23.32 9.40 23.21
CA PRO A 211 22.86 9.09 24.54
C PRO A 211 21.48 9.75 24.78
N GLY A 212 20.51 8.97 25.21
CA GLY A 212 19.43 9.49 26.04
C GLY A 212 20.07 9.97 27.33
N GLN A 213 19.88 11.18 27.66
CA GLN A 213 20.39 12.11 28.69
C GLN A 213 21.42 11.66 29.75
N ASP A 214 21.86 10.42 29.93
CA ASP A 214 22.85 10.03 30.97
C ASP A 214 23.66 8.75 30.66
N SER A 215 23.88 8.36 29.42
CA SER A 215 24.61 7.13 29.09
C SER A 215 25.90 7.42 28.29
N GLU A 216 27.01 6.81 28.70
CA GLU A 216 28.21 6.75 27.89
C GLU A 216 27.93 6.14 26.51
N VAL A 217 28.45 6.78 25.46
CA VAL A 217 28.35 6.33 24.07
C VAL A 217 29.05 4.96 23.93
N LYS A 218 28.28 3.89 23.91
CA LYS A 218 28.77 2.51 23.72
C LYS A 218 28.23 1.93 22.42
N SER A 219 29.11 1.28 21.66
CA SER A 219 28.65 0.43 20.56
C SER A 219 27.89 -0.78 21.11
N PRO A 220 26.65 -1.04 20.65
CA PRO A 220 25.86 -2.20 21.11
C PRO A 220 26.63 -3.51 20.90
N LYS A 221 26.65 -4.36 21.91
CA LYS A 221 27.22 -5.71 21.84
C LYS A 221 26.16 -6.77 21.64
N LYS A 222 24.98 -6.58 22.24
CA LYS A 222 23.84 -7.46 22.09
C LYS A 222 22.67 -6.71 21.47
N VAL A 223 22.17 -7.22 20.37
CA VAL A 223 21.06 -6.66 19.58
C VAL A 223 19.93 -7.68 19.52
N VAL A 224 18.73 -7.29 19.92
CA VAL A 224 17.52 -8.09 19.68
C VAL A 224 16.77 -7.47 18.50
N ALA A 225 16.42 -8.30 17.51
CA ALA A 225 15.67 -7.86 16.34
C ALA A 225 14.35 -8.62 16.26
N VAL A 226 13.23 -7.88 16.23
CA VAL A 226 11.88 -8.42 16.06
C VAL A 226 11.48 -8.25 14.61
N VAL A 227 11.28 -9.37 13.92
CA VAL A 227 11.02 -9.44 12.46
C VAL A 227 9.96 -10.48 12.15
N GLY A 228 9.34 -10.41 10.99
CA GLY A 228 8.50 -11.48 10.47
C GLY A 228 9.29 -12.78 10.26
N ALA A 229 8.72 -13.92 10.62
CA ALA A 229 9.40 -15.22 10.55
C ALA A 229 9.94 -15.53 9.14
N GLY A 230 9.24 -15.11 8.09
CA GLY A 230 9.66 -15.28 6.69
C GLY A 230 10.94 -14.51 6.31
N HIS A 231 11.33 -13.49 7.07
CA HIS A 231 12.54 -12.70 6.80
C HIS A 231 13.79 -13.23 7.51
N MET A 232 13.65 -14.07 8.54
CA MET A 232 14.77 -14.50 9.40
C MET A 232 15.94 -15.11 8.64
N GLN A 233 15.65 -16.04 7.73
CA GLN A 233 16.71 -16.75 6.97
C GLN A 233 17.42 -15.83 5.98
N GLY A 234 16.67 -14.97 5.29
CA GLY A 234 17.23 -13.99 4.36
C GLY A 234 18.09 -12.95 5.09
N ILE A 235 17.62 -12.44 6.23
CA ILE A 235 18.40 -11.54 7.09
C ILE A 235 19.71 -12.20 7.53
N LYS A 236 19.66 -13.44 8.04
CA LYS A 236 20.84 -14.20 8.42
C LYS A 236 21.85 -14.26 7.28
N ASN A 237 21.42 -14.73 6.11
CA ASN A 237 22.28 -14.90 4.95
C ASN A 237 22.95 -13.58 4.52
N HIS A 238 22.20 -12.48 4.58
CA HIS A 238 22.76 -11.16 4.26
C HIS A 238 23.71 -10.65 5.33
N MET A 239 23.42 -10.84 6.62
CA MET A 239 24.32 -10.44 7.71
C MET A 239 25.64 -11.22 7.69
N GLU A 240 25.62 -12.51 7.40
CA GLU A 240 26.82 -13.33 7.25
C GLU A 240 27.68 -12.83 6.07
N LYS A 241 27.08 -12.49 4.93
CA LYS A 241 27.78 -11.92 3.77
C LYS A 241 28.36 -10.53 4.06
N ILE A 242 27.66 -9.72 4.82
CA ILE A 242 28.15 -8.40 5.25
C ILE A 242 29.35 -8.57 6.18
N ALA A 243 29.27 -9.49 7.16
CA ALA A 243 30.38 -9.77 8.06
C ALA A 243 31.61 -10.34 7.35
N ALA A 244 31.40 -11.12 6.28
CA ALA A 244 32.48 -11.59 5.41
C ALA A 244 33.05 -10.53 4.46
N GLY A 245 32.47 -9.32 4.42
CA GLY A 245 32.90 -8.27 3.49
C GLY A 245 32.47 -8.50 2.03
N GLU A 246 31.59 -9.47 1.77
CA GLU A 246 31.13 -9.84 0.42
C GLU A 246 30.04 -8.92 -0.11
N THR A 247 29.35 -8.18 0.78
CA THR A 247 28.20 -7.34 0.41
C THR A 247 28.34 -5.95 1.02
N SER A 248 28.04 -4.93 0.20
CA SER A 248 28.02 -3.53 0.67
C SER A 248 26.92 -3.27 1.68
N THR A 249 27.23 -2.42 2.67
CA THR A 249 26.29 -1.88 3.66
C THR A 249 25.54 -0.64 3.16
N ASP A 250 25.67 -0.28 1.89
CA ASP A 250 24.86 0.76 1.25
C ASP A 250 23.64 0.16 0.56
N VAL A 251 22.46 0.56 1.02
CA VAL A 251 21.14 0.19 0.47
C VAL A 251 20.38 1.39 -0.09
N SER A 252 21.04 2.54 -0.27
CA SER A 252 20.43 3.77 -0.78
C SER A 252 19.76 3.57 -2.14
N HIS A 253 20.34 2.72 -2.99
CA HIS A 253 19.79 2.35 -4.30
C HIS A 253 18.46 1.60 -4.20
N LEU A 254 18.16 0.93 -3.08
CA LEU A 254 16.89 0.26 -2.83
C LEU A 254 15.75 1.24 -2.50
N ASN A 255 16.08 2.48 -2.13
CA ASN A 255 15.09 3.54 -1.92
C ASN A 255 14.74 4.30 -3.21
N VAL A 256 15.46 4.05 -4.30
CA VAL A 256 15.22 4.71 -5.58
C VAL A 256 14.22 3.88 -6.40
N ILE A 257 13.16 4.54 -6.87
CA ILE A 257 12.20 3.94 -7.80
C ILE A 257 12.72 4.15 -9.22
N SER A 258 12.82 3.07 -9.98
CA SER A 258 13.23 3.16 -11.38
C SER A 258 12.35 4.14 -12.17
N PRO A 259 12.95 5.08 -12.93
CA PRO A 259 12.18 6.07 -13.67
C PRO A 259 11.30 5.37 -14.71
N ARG A 260 10.08 5.89 -14.89
CA ARG A 260 9.15 5.37 -15.91
C ARG A 260 9.78 5.51 -17.29
N GLY A 261 9.79 4.44 -18.05
CA GLY A 261 10.23 4.44 -19.44
C GLY A 261 9.41 5.41 -20.31
N ILE A 262 9.95 5.80 -21.47
CA ILE A 262 9.32 6.76 -22.42
C ILE A 262 7.91 6.28 -22.82
N PHE A 263 7.73 4.99 -23.09
CA PHE A 263 6.44 4.39 -23.40
C PHE A 263 5.41 4.58 -22.29
N SER A 264 5.82 4.42 -21.03
CA SER A 264 4.93 4.62 -19.87
C SER A 264 4.52 6.09 -19.69
N LYS A 265 5.34 7.04 -20.17
CA LYS A 265 5.02 8.48 -20.18
C LYS A 265 4.09 8.85 -21.33
N ALA A 266 4.20 8.17 -22.47
CA ALA A 266 3.37 8.41 -23.65
C ALA A 266 1.98 7.75 -23.56
N LEU A 267 1.86 6.62 -22.87
CA LEU A 267 0.62 5.83 -22.76
C LEU A 267 -0.62 6.64 -22.32
N PRO A 268 -0.55 7.57 -21.35
CA PRO A 268 -1.70 8.39 -20.96
C PRO A 268 -2.26 9.28 -22.07
N PHE A 269 -1.46 9.60 -23.09
CA PHE A 269 -1.89 10.42 -24.23
C PHE A 269 -2.55 9.60 -25.35
N LEU A 270 -2.46 8.27 -25.29
CA LEU A 270 -2.98 7.38 -26.32
C LEU A 270 -4.51 7.51 -26.46
N ILE A 271 -5.25 7.48 -25.36
CA ILE A 271 -6.71 7.56 -25.36
C ILE A 271 -7.20 8.92 -25.90
N PRO A 272 -6.71 10.08 -25.40
CA PRO A 272 -7.02 11.38 -25.99
C PRO A 272 -6.74 11.43 -27.49
N LEU A 273 -5.59 10.92 -27.92
CA LEU A 273 -5.20 10.92 -29.36
C LEU A 273 -6.15 10.08 -30.21
N ILE A 274 -6.53 8.88 -29.74
CA ILE A 274 -7.49 8.02 -30.45
C ILE A 274 -8.82 8.73 -30.59
N ILE A 275 -9.38 9.32 -29.53
CA ILE A 275 -10.68 9.99 -29.59
C ILE A 275 -10.64 11.19 -30.53
N LEU A 276 -9.61 12.04 -30.45
CA LEU A 276 -9.44 13.18 -31.29
C LEU A 276 -9.28 12.77 -32.79
N SER A 277 -8.50 11.71 -33.04
CA SER A 277 -8.31 11.16 -34.38
C SER A 277 -9.62 10.65 -34.97
N LEU A 278 -10.42 9.89 -34.20
CA LEU A 278 -11.72 9.39 -34.67
C LEU A 278 -12.69 10.54 -35.02
N ILE A 279 -12.77 11.56 -34.15
CA ILE A 279 -13.61 12.75 -34.40
C ILE A 279 -13.11 13.53 -35.63
N GLY A 280 -11.77 13.67 -35.81
CA GLY A 280 -11.17 14.31 -36.98
C GLY A 280 -11.44 13.56 -38.27
N ILE A 281 -11.35 12.23 -38.28
CA ILE A 281 -11.71 11.39 -39.42
C ILE A 281 -13.21 11.54 -39.73
N GLY A 282 -14.06 11.61 -38.71
CA GLY A 282 -15.49 11.88 -38.86
C GLY A 282 -15.76 13.22 -39.54
N PHE A 283 -14.99 14.26 -39.17
CA PHE A 283 -15.07 15.56 -39.83
C PHE A 283 -14.66 15.49 -41.33
N TYR A 284 -13.56 14.81 -41.62
CA TYR A 284 -13.07 14.65 -42.99
C TYR A 284 -14.06 13.88 -43.88
N ARG A 285 -14.70 12.81 -43.36
CA ARG A 285 -15.64 11.96 -44.11
C ARG A 285 -17.06 12.53 -44.24
N GLY A 286 -17.60 13.10 -43.16
CA GLY A 286 -19.00 13.50 -43.05
C GLY A 286 -19.23 14.94 -42.62
N GLY A 287 -18.17 15.76 -42.62
CA GLY A 287 -18.24 17.17 -42.27
C GLY A 287 -18.61 17.44 -40.81
N ALA A 288 -18.98 18.67 -40.52
CA ALA A 288 -19.27 19.15 -39.18
C ALA A 288 -20.41 18.37 -38.46
N ASN A 289 -21.44 17.96 -39.20
CA ASN A 289 -22.59 17.26 -38.63
C ASN A 289 -22.21 15.89 -38.07
N MET A 290 -21.37 15.13 -38.79
CA MET A 290 -20.88 13.84 -38.33
C MET A 290 -19.97 13.99 -37.11
N SER A 291 -19.02 14.90 -37.16
CA SER A 291 -18.11 15.18 -36.05
C SER A 291 -18.86 15.60 -34.78
N LEU A 292 -19.87 16.47 -34.92
CA LEU A 292 -20.71 16.91 -33.80
C LEU A 292 -21.54 15.76 -33.21
N SER A 293 -22.08 14.88 -34.06
CA SER A 293 -22.79 13.67 -33.61
C SER A 293 -21.88 12.74 -32.81
N MET A 294 -20.65 12.51 -33.28
CA MET A 294 -19.63 11.73 -32.59
C MET A 294 -19.25 12.36 -31.24
N LEU A 295 -19.03 13.66 -31.23
CA LEU A 295 -18.72 14.39 -29.98
C LEU A 295 -19.87 14.29 -28.97
N ARG A 296 -21.13 14.44 -29.41
CA ARG A 296 -22.31 14.23 -28.52
C ARG A 296 -22.36 12.81 -27.96
N SER A 297 -22.16 11.81 -28.82
CA SER A 297 -22.14 10.41 -28.38
C SER A 297 -21.06 10.16 -27.31
N TYR A 298 -19.86 10.67 -27.56
CA TYR A 298 -18.75 10.60 -26.60
C TYR A 298 -19.10 11.26 -25.25
N ILE A 299 -19.60 12.50 -25.28
CA ILE A 299 -19.99 13.23 -24.07
C ILE A 299 -21.07 12.49 -23.29
N LEU A 300 -22.08 11.97 -23.99
CA LEU A 300 -23.20 11.26 -23.36
C LEU A 300 -22.71 9.95 -22.70
N TRP A 301 -21.98 9.11 -23.39
CA TRP A 301 -21.49 7.86 -22.82
C TRP A 301 -20.55 8.10 -21.65
N ASN A 302 -19.54 8.93 -21.83
CA ASN A 302 -18.51 9.17 -20.84
C ASN A 302 -19.07 9.93 -19.62
N GLY A 303 -19.88 10.98 -19.86
CA GLY A 303 -20.49 11.77 -18.82
C GLY A 303 -21.55 11.00 -18.03
N SER A 304 -22.46 10.30 -18.72
CA SER A 304 -23.56 9.56 -18.05
C SER A 304 -23.05 8.44 -17.17
N LEU A 305 -22.07 7.65 -17.62
CA LEU A 305 -21.52 6.56 -16.83
C LEU A 305 -20.69 7.08 -15.64
N SER A 306 -19.99 8.20 -15.81
CA SER A 306 -19.31 8.86 -14.70
C SER A 306 -20.30 9.38 -13.65
N ALA A 307 -21.39 10.04 -14.11
CA ALA A 307 -22.46 10.51 -13.24
C ALA A 307 -23.17 9.34 -12.52
N LEU A 308 -23.41 8.23 -13.23
CA LEU A 308 -23.96 7.01 -12.62
C LEU A 308 -23.06 6.49 -11.49
N GLY A 309 -21.74 6.50 -11.69
CA GLY A 309 -20.78 6.15 -10.63
C GLY A 309 -20.95 7.06 -9.40
N ALA A 310 -21.08 8.37 -9.60
CA ALA A 310 -21.31 9.31 -8.51
C ALA A 310 -22.68 9.12 -7.83
N ILE A 311 -23.73 8.73 -8.58
CA ILE A 311 -25.06 8.40 -8.05
C ILE A 311 -24.95 7.15 -7.17
N LEU A 312 -24.29 6.09 -7.64
CA LEU A 312 -24.09 4.86 -6.89
C LEU A 312 -23.30 5.11 -5.59
N ALA A 313 -22.42 6.10 -5.59
CA ALA A 313 -21.72 6.56 -4.39
C ALA A 313 -22.58 7.40 -3.44
N LEU A 314 -23.86 7.64 -3.76
CA LEU A 314 -24.76 8.57 -3.05
C LEU A 314 -24.15 9.99 -2.94
N GLY A 315 -23.46 10.42 -3.98
CA GLY A 315 -22.83 11.73 -4.08
C GLY A 315 -23.84 12.88 -4.04
N HIS A 316 -23.36 14.06 -3.66
CA HIS A 316 -24.16 15.28 -3.71
C HIS A 316 -24.58 15.60 -5.16
N PRO A 317 -25.76 16.17 -5.44
CA PRO A 317 -26.19 16.51 -6.80
C PRO A 317 -25.19 17.32 -7.61
N LEU A 318 -24.48 18.27 -6.98
CA LEU A 318 -23.41 19.01 -7.66
C LEU A 318 -22.21 18.13 -7.97
N SER A 319 -21.87 17.14 -7.15
CA SER A 319 -20.78 16.17 -7.45
C SER A 319 -21.16 15.29 -8.63
N ILE A 320 -22.43 14.91 -8.76
CA ILE A 320 -22.98 14.16 -9.91
C ILE A 320 -22.89 15.02 -11.17
N LEU A 321 -23.30 16.29 -11.11
CA LEU A 321 -23.21 17.21 -12.24
C LEU A 321 -21.75 17.44 -12.67
N VAL A 322 -20.84 17.64 -11.71
CA VAL A 322 -19.40 17.76 -11.97
C VAL A 322 -18.84 16.49 -12.58
N SER A 323 -19.31 15.31 -12.17
CA SER A 323 -18.91 14.03 -12.77
C SER A 323 -19.36 13.95 -14.23
N PHE A 324 -20.59 14.35 -14.53
CA PHE A 324 -21.14 14.36 -15.90
C PHE A 324 -20.37 15.29 -16.82
N LEU A 325 -20.22 16.56 -16.44
CA LEU A 325 -19.59 17.59 -17.26
C LEU A 325 -18.07 17.48 -17.31
N GLY A 326 -17.46 17.08 -16.20
CA GLY A 326 -16.01 16.97 -16.06
C GLY A 326 -15.43 15.74 -16.74
N SER A 327 -16.16 14.62 -16.79
CA SER A 327 -15.65 13.35 -17.29
C SER A 327 -15.14 13.43 -18.74
N PRO A 328 -15.88 13.96 -19.71
CA PRO A 328 -15.40 14.07 -21.09
C PRO A 328 -14.15 14.94 -21.22
N VAL A 329 -14.06 16.02 -20.44
CA VAL A 329 -12.92 16.95 -20.45
C VAL A 329 -11.70 16.31 -19.82
N THR A 330 -11.87 15.69 -18.66
CA THR A 330 -10.74 15.08 -17.92
C THR A 330 -10.20 13.83 -18.62
N THR A 331 -11.01 13.10 -19.37
CA THR A 331 -10.53 11.98 -20.19
C THR A 331 -9.61 12.45 -21.31
N MET A 332 -9.76 13.69 -21.78
CA MET A 332 -8.86 14.32 -22.76
C MET A 332 -7.57 14.86 -22.13
N THR A 333 -7.49 14.93 -20.81
CA THR A 333 -6.31 15.42 -20.10
C THR A 333 -5.69 14.30 -19.25
N PRO A 334 -4.44 13.88 -19.51
CA PRO A 334 -3.81 12.77 -18.82
C PRO A 334 -3.41 13.08 -17.37
N PHE A 335 -3.61 14.32 -16.92
CA PHE A 335 -3.12 14.81 -15.64
C PHE A 335 -4.17 14.84 -14.52
N ILE A 336 -5.45 14.97 -14.87
CA ILE A 336 -6.54 15.14 -13.91
C ILE A 336 -7.68 14.19 -14.28
N GLY A 337 -8.01 13.27 -13.37
CA GLY A 337 -9.17 12.39 -13.54
C GLY A 337 -10.45 13.05 -13.00
N VAL A 338 -11.62 12.64 -13.54
CA VAL A 338 -12.92 13.16 -13.09
C VAL A 338 -13.16 12.92 -11.61
N GLY A 339 -12.72 11.79 -11.07
CA GLY A 339 -12.84 11.50 -9.65
C GLY A 339 -12.20 12.54 -8.75
N PHE A 340 -11.09 13.13 -9.19
CA PHE A 340 -10.46 14.24 -8.50
C PHE A 340 -11.42 15.44 -8.37
N LEU A 341 -12.07 15.83 -9.46
CA LEU A 341 -13.01 16.96 -9.47
C LEU A 341 -14.24 16.65 -8.61
N SER A 342 -14.85 15.49 -8.84
CA SER A 342 -16.05 15.06 -8.10
C SER A 342 -15.78 14.78 -6.62
N GLY A 343 -14.64 14.19 -6.29
CA GLY A 343 -14.21 13.93 -4.91
C GLY A 343 -13.95 15.23 -4.12
N ILE A 344 -13.26 16.21 -4.73
CA ILE A 344 -13.08 17.54 -4.12
C ILE A 344 -14.42 18.22 -3.92
N THR A 345 -15.30 18.18 -4.92
CA THR A 345 -16.63 18.80 -4.82
C THR A 345 -17.41 18.17 -3.65
N GLU A 346 -17.43 16.85 -3.56
CA GLU A 346 -18.10 16.13 -2.47
C GLU A 346 -17.53 16.51 -1.10
N ALA A 347 -16.20 16.45 -0.96
CA ALA A 347 -15.52 16.79 0.30
C ALA A 347 -15.69 18.26 0.71
N SER A 348 -15.84 19.17 -0.27
CA SER A 348 -16.05 20.59 -0.01
C SER A 348 -17.48 20.90 0.43
N LEU A 349 -18.45 20.21 -0.16
CA LEU A 349 -19.88 20.42 0.12
C LEU A 349 -20.33 19.69 1.38
N ARG A 350 -19.87 18.45 1.54
CA ARG A 350 -20.13 17.63 2.74
C ARG A 350 -18.87 17.51 3.58
N LYS A 351 -18.42 18.62 4.14
CA LYS A 351 -17.18 18.67 4.92
C LYS A 351 -17.15 17.54 5.95
N PRO A 352 -16.07 16.73 5.98
CA PRO A 352 -15.87 15.74 7.02
C PRO A 352 -15.88 16.37 8.40
N ARG A 353 -16.45 15.68 9.38
CA ARG A 353 -16.46 16.07 10.79
C ARG A 353 -15.37 15.31 11.53
N VAL A 354 -14.97 15.81 12.69
CA VAL A 354 -14.02 15.11 13.59
C VAL A 354 -14.50 13.70 13.88
N TRP A 355 -15.80 13.53 14.13
CA TRP A 355 -16.40 12.22 14.35
C TRP A 355 -16.23 11.25 13.15
N ASP A 356 -16.37 11.73 11.91
CA ASP A 356 -16.15 10.91 10.71
C ASP A 356 -14.70 10.39 10.65
N ALA A 357 -13.75 11.16 11.17
CA ALA A 357 -12.36 10.78 11.24
C ALA A 357 -12.10 9.75 12.35
N GLN A 358 -12.70 9.93 13.52
CA GLN A 358 -12.56 9.05 14.67
C GLN A 358 -13.20 7.67 14.41
N SER A 359 -14.37 7.63 13.74
CA SER A 359 -15.09 6.38 13.43
C SER A 359 -14.67 5.72 12.12
N ILE A 360 -13.71 6.29 11.38
CA ILE A 360 -13.41 5.84 10.01
C ILE A 360 -13.03 4.37 9.92
N ILE A 361 -12.22 3.87 10.87
CA ILE A 361 -11.75 2.48 10.89
C ILE A 361 -12.91 1.52 11.18
N GLU A 362 -13.87 1.93 12.03
CA GLU A 362 -15.07 1.13 12.33
C GLU A 362 -16.04 1.15 11.15
N ASP A 363 -16.25 2.33 10.57
CA ASP A 363 -17.17 2.52 9.46
C ASP A 363 -16.72 1.76 8.19
N VAL A 364 -15.43 1.68 7.91
CA VAL A 364 -14.87 0.91 6.78
C VAL A 364 -15.11 -0.61 6.92
N GLY A 365 -15.31 -1.11 8.13
CA GLY A 365 -15.66 -2.51 8.40
C GLY A 365 -17.02 -2.96 7.86
N SER A 366 -17.91 -2.04 7.46
CA SER A 366 -19.26 -2.37 6.96
C SER A 366 -19.64 -1.53 5.76
N LEU A 367 -20.40 -2.12 4.81
CA LEU A 367 -20.92 -1.37 3.66
C LEU A 367 -21.75 -0.16 4.11
N LYS A 368 -22.61 -0.31 5.12
CA LYS A 368 -23.43 0.78 5.66
C LYS A 368 -22.59 1.90 6.23
N GLY A 369 -21.54 1.59 6.99
CA GLY A 369 -20.59 2.56 7.54
C GLY A 369 -19.83 3.29 6.44
N PHE A 370 -19.41 2.55 5.40
CA PHE A 370 -18.72 3.10 4.25
C PHE A 370 -19.52 4.19 3.52
N TYR A 371 -20.83 4.03 3.41
CA TYR A 371 -21.72 5.05 2.84
C TYR A 371 -22.14 6.14 3.83
N ARG A 372 -22.11 5.87 5.14
CA ARG A 372 -22.50 6.83 6.17
C ARG A 372 -21.43 7.86 6.45
N ASN A 373 -20.18 7.43 6.54
CA ASN A 373 -19.04 8.29 6.84
C ASN A 373 -18.74 9.23 5.66
N ARG A 374 -18.53 10.52 5.93
CA ARG A 374 -18.34 11.55 4.88
C ARG A 374 -16.99 11.42 4.18
N ILE A 375 -15.95 10.95 4.88
CA ILE A 375 -14.61 10.74 4.30
C ILE A 375 -14.68 9.60 3.28
N THR A 376 -15.20 8.45 3.69
CA THR A 376 -15.31 7.29 2.79
C THR A 376 -16.28 7.53 1.65
N ARG A 377 -17.36 8.29 1.87
CA ARG A 377 -18.28 8.68 0.80
C ARG A 377 -17.59 9.57 -0.25
N ALA A 378 -16.78 10.55 0.16
CA ALA A 378 -16.02 11.36 -0.78
C ALA A 378 -15.04 10.51 -1.60
N LEU A 379 -14.42 9.50 -0.98
CA LEU A 379 -13.58 8.52 -1.67
C LEU A 379 -14.39 7.61 -2.60
N LEU A 380 -15.60 7.20 -2.23
CA LEU A 380 -16.50 6.45 -3.12
C LEU A 380 -16.89 7.27 -4.34
N VAL A 381 -17.26 8.54 -4.16
CA VAL A 381 -17.57 9.44 -5.28
C VAL A 381 -16.37 9.58 -6.19
N PHE A 382 -15.18 9.81 -5.64
CA PHE A 382 -13.93 9.84 -6.40
C PHE A 382 -13.70 8.55 -7.20
N PHE A 383 -13.85 7.39 -6.56
CA PHE A 383 -13.53 6.11 -7.16
C PHE A 383 -14.57 5.67 -8.19
N LEU A 384 -15.86 5.69 -7.83
CA LEU A 384 -16.94 5.21 -8.70
C LEU A 384 -17.15 6.13 -9.91
N SER A 385 -16.99 7.46 -9.76
CA SER A 385 -17.03 8.35 -10.93
C SER A 385 -15.86 8.12 -11.88
N SER A 386 -14.66 7.81 -11.36
CA SER A 386 -13.50 7.44 -12.18
C SER A 386 -13.73 6.12 -12.93
N LEU A 387 -14.28 5.10 -12.26
CA LEU A 387 -14.65 3.82 -12.89
C LEU A 387 -15.71 4.02 -13.96
N GLY A 388 -16.74 4.85 -13.69
CA GLY A 388 -17.77 5.19 -14.65
C GLY A 388 -17.20 5.88 -15.89
N SER A 389 -16.28 6.84 -15.71
CA SER A 389 -15.57 7.50 -16.83
C SER A 389 -14.74 6.51 -17.64
N MET A 390 -14.07 5.58 -16.99
CA MET A 390 -13.31 4.54 -17.66
C MET A 390 -14.23 3.63 -18.49
N ALA A 391 -15.33 3.14 -17.91
CA ALA A 391 -16.34 2.36 -18.62
C ALA A 391 -16.94 3.14 -19.81
N GLY A 392 -17.24 4.43 -19.60
CA GLY A 392 -17.71 5.33 -20.65
C GLY A 392 -16.74 5.46 -21.81
N THR A 393 -15.45 5.51 -21.53
CA THR A 393 -14.39 5.55 -22.55
C THR A 393 -14.33 4.22 -23.31
N PHE A 394 -14.40 3.08 -22.60
CA PHE A 394 -14.38 1.75 -23.22
C PHE A 394 -15.60 1.49 -24.13
N ILE A 395 -16.74 2.12 -23.86
CA ILE A 395 -17.94 2.02 -24.70
C ILE A 395 -17.90 3.05 -25.84
N SER A 396 -17.53 4.29 -25.54
CA SER A 396 -17.58 5.38 -26.50
C SER A 396 -16.56 5.21 -27.63
N VAL A 397 -15.33 4.75 -27.35
CA VAL A 397 -14.30 4.61 -28.40
C VAL A 397 -14.68 3.60 -29.48
N PRO A 398 -15.12 2.37 -29.18
CA PRO A 398 -15.64 1.45 -30.19
C PRO A 398 -16.89 2.00 -30.91
N ALA A 399 -17.80 2.67 -30.19
CA ALA A 399 -19.00 3.25 -30.79
C ALA A 399 -18.66 4.36 -31.84
N LEU A 400 -17.65 5.20 -31.52
CA LEU A 400 -17.13 6.20 -32.48
C LEU A 400 -16.53 5.53 -33.72
N ALA A 401 -15.73 4.47 -33.54
CA ALA A 401 -15.13 3.73 -34.65
C ALA A 401 -16.20 3.03 -35.50
N ALA A 402 -17.20 2.38 -34.90
CA ALA A 402 -18.31 1.77 -35.62
C ALA A 402 -19.13 2.80 -36.40
N GLY A 403 -19.35 4.00 -35.85
CA GLY A 403 -20.02 5.09 -36.55
C GLY A 403 -19.30 5.59 -37.81
N LEU A 404 -17.97 5.38 -37.92
CA LEU A 404 -17.17 5.66 -39.11
C LEU A 404 -17.27 4.56 -40.18
N ILE A 405 -17.54 3.30 -39.78
CA ILE A 405 -17.59 2.14 -40.68
C ILE A 405 -19.00 1.95 -41.25
N ALA A 406 -20.03 2.26 -40.47
CA ALA A 406 -21.44 2.06 -40.85
C ALA A 406 -22.00 3.11 -41.84
N ARG A 407 -21.21 4.08 -42.22
CA ARG A 407 -21.51 5.13 -43.21
C ARG A 407 -20.39 5.27 -44.24
#